data_f34c01b108cb397a8bcd251ea5f9b01f
#
_entry.id   f34c01b108cb397a8bcd251ea5f9b01f
#
_cell.length_a   1.000
_cell.length_b   1.000
_cell.length_c   1.000
_cell.angle_alpha   90.00
_cell.angle_beta   90.00
_cell.angle_gamma   90.00
#
_symmetry.space_group_name_H-M   'P 1'
#
loop_
_entity.id
_entity.type
_entity.pdbx_description
1 polymer ?
#
loop_
_entity_poly.entity_id
_entity_poly.type
_entity_poly.pdbx_seq_one_letter_code
_entity_poly.pdbx_strand_id
1 'polypeptide(L)'
;MWYAIITQDVADSLAGRKANRSAHLERLQALADQGRLLVAGPHPAVDADDPGTAGFTGSLIVADFDSLESAQAWAEEDPYTVGGVTEKIKVKPFTNQV
;
A
#
# COMPACT_ATOMS: atom_id res chain seq x y z
N MET A 1 -15.36 0.09 8.64
CA MET A 1 -14.40 -0.71 9.44
C MET A 1 -13.00 -0.58 8.85
N TRP A 2 -11.97 -0.56 9.69
CA TRP A 2 -10.59 -0.53 9.23
C TRP A 2 -10.15 -1.88 8.68
N TYR A 3 -9.34 -1.84 7.63
CA TYR A 3 -8.67 -3.03 7.07
C TYR A 3 -7.20 -2.71 6.85
N ALA A 4 -6.35 -3.66 7.22
CA ALA A 4 -4.91 -3.58 6.94
C ALA A 4 -4.64 -4.28 5.61
N ILE A 5 -4.04 -3.55 4.69
CA ILE A 5 -3.59 -4.05 3.40
C ILE A 5 -2.07 -4.14 3.46
N ILE A 6 -1.55 -5.35 3.43
CA ILE A 6 -0.12 -5.62 3.54
C ILE A 6 0.32 -6.18 2.19
N THR A 7 1.25 -5.47 1.53
CA THR A 7 1.74 -5.90 0.23
C THR A 7 3.19 -6.32 0.31
N GLN A 8 3.55 -7.22 -0.58
CA GLN A 8 4.93 -7.63 -0.82
C GLN A 8 5.29 -7.32 -2.26
N ASP A 9 6.42 -6.65 -2.46
CA ASP A 9 6.90 -6.29 -3.79
C ASP A 9 7.59 -7.46 -4.50
N VAL A 10 7.60 -7.41 -5.83
CA VAL A 10 8.53 -8.21 -6.62
C VAL A 10 9.97 -7.76 -6.34
N ALA A 11 10.94 -8.61 -6.68
CA ALA A 11 12.35 -8.22 -6.59
C ALA A 11 12.62 -7.01 -7.48
N ASP A 12 13.53 -6.13 -7.04
CA ASP A 12 13.97 -4.95 -7.80
C ASP A 12 12.81 -4.02 -8.21
N SER A 13 11.92 -3.75 -7.28
CA SER A 13 10.69 -2.99 -7.54
C SER A 13 10.88 -1.47 -7.63
N LEU A 14 12.07 -0.94 -7.36
CA LEU A 14 12.27 0.50 -7.20
C LEU A 14 11.88 1.31 -8.45
N ALA A 15 12.28 0.86 -9.63
CA ALA A 15 11.94 1.52 -10.88
C ALA A 15 10.42 1.51 -11.13
N GLY A 16 9.76 0.38 -10.86
CA GLY A 16 8.31 0.25 -10.97
C GLY A 16 7.57 1.15 -9.98
N ARG A 17 8.08 1.27 -8.75
CA ARG A 17 7.52 2.20 -7.76
C ARG A 17 7.62 3.64 -8.24
N LYS A 18 8.76 4.06 -8.75
CA LYS A 18 8.94 5.42 -9.27
C LYS A 18 7.99 5.70 -10.43
N ALA A 19 7.82 4.75 -11.34
CA ALA A 19 6.95 4.91 -12.51
C ALA A 19 5.47 5.03 -12.13
N ASN A 20 5.03 4.39 -11.04
CA ASN A 20 3.63 4.31 -10.64
C ASN A 20 3.29 5.13 -9.39
N ARG A 21 4.26 5.84 -8.82
CA ARG A 21 4.12 6.51 -7.53
C ARG A 21 3.04 7.58 -7.52
N SER A 22 3.03 8.45 -8.52
CA SER A 22 2.04 9.55 -8.57
C SER A 22 0.62 9.03 -8.56
N ALA A 23 0.31 8.04 -9.40
CA ALA A 23 -1.03 7.46 -9.49
C ALA A 23 -1.40 6.73 -8.19
N HIS A 24 -0.45 6.02 -7.57
CA HIS A 24 -0.65 5.37 -6.28
C HIS A 24 -0.97 6.39 -5.18
N LEU A 25 -0.21 7.48 -5.09
CA LEU A 25 -0.42 8.52 -4.08
C LEU A 25 -1.75 9.26 -4.28
N GLU A 26 -2.21 9.46 -5.51
CA GLU A 26 -3.52 10.07 -5.79
C GLU A 26 -4.65 9.25 -5.16
N ARG A 27 -4.59 7.93 -5.25
CA ARG A 27 -5.60 7.05 -4.64
C ARG A 27 -5.57 7.11 -3.12
N LEU A 28 -4.39 7.14 -2.51
CA LEU A 28 -4.25 7.32 -1.06
C LEU A 28 -4.79 8.68 -0.62
N GLN A 29 -4.49 9.73 -1.37
CA GLN A 29 -4.97 11.07 -1.06
C GLN A 29 -6.50 11.14 -1.13
N ALA A 30 -7.12 10.45 -2.10
CA ALA A 30 -8.58 10.37 -2.18
C ALA A 30 -9.19 9.74 -0.93
N LEU A 31 -8.59 8.68 -0.40
CA LEU A 31 -9.02 8.08 0.88
C LEU A 31 -8.84 9.05 2.04
N ALA A 32 -7.70 9.75 2.09
CA ALA A 32 -7.41 10.72 3.14
C ALA A 32 -8.43 11.88 3.11
N ASP A 33 -8.77 12.37 1.93
CA ASP A 33 -9.74 13.46 1.75
C ASP A 33 -11.14 13.07 2.23
N GLN A 34 -11.46 11.78 2.20
CA GLN A 34 -12.73 11.23 2.71
C GLN A 34 -12.67 10.86 4.20
N GLY A 35 -11.56 11.09 4.86
CA GLY A 35 -11.36 10.69 6.26
C GLY A 35 -11.23 9.17 6.45
N ARG A 36 -10.87 8.44 5.39
CA ARG A 36 -10.84 6.98 5.36
C ARG A 36 -9.44 6.38 5.43
N LEU A 37 -8.40 7.18 5.56
CA LEU A 37 -7.02 6.70 5.64
C LEU A 37 -6.49 6.89 7.06
N LEU A 38 -6.06 5.78 7.70
CA LEU A 38 -5.45 5.83 9.02
C LEU A 38 -3.93 6.00 8.90
N VAL A 39 -3.28 5.16 8.09
CA VAL A 39 -1.83 5.16 7.89
C VAL A 39 -1.51 4.52 6.54
N ALA A 40 -0.45 4.98 5.90
CA ALA A 40 0.07 4.38 4.67
C ALA A 40 1.56 4.65 4.54
N GLY A 41 2.32 3.64 4.16
CA GLY A 41 3.75 3.80 3.92
C GLY A 41 4.41 2.52 3.45
N PRO A 42 5.59 2.65 2.82
CA PRO A 42 6.35 1.51 2.35
C PRO A 42 7.23 0.92 3.46
N HIS A 43 7.62 -0.34 3.25
CA HIS A 43 8.60 -1.03 4.11
C HIS A 43 9.99 -0.90 3.51
N PRO A 44 10.92 -0.14 4.13
CA PRO A 44 12.31 -0.07 3.64
C PRO A 44 12.95 -1.47 3.63
N ALA A 45 13.77 -1.73 2.61
CA ALA A 45 14.46 -3.01 2.47
C ALA A 45 15.61 -3.18 3.48
N VAL A 46 16.03 -2.08 4.09
CA VAL A 46 17.07 -2.04 5.14
C VAL A 46 16.56 -1.23 6.31
N ASP A 47 17.21 -1.35 7.46
CA ASP A 47 16.82 -0.65 8.69
C ASP A 47 17.24 0.83 8.62
N ALA A 48 16.49 1.60 7.82
CA ALA A 48 16.67 3.04 7.63
C ALA A 48 15.38 3.64 7.09
N ASP A 49 15.09 4.90 7.44
CA ASP A 49 13.92 5.61 6.89
C ASP A 49 14.04 5.83 5.38
N ASP A 50 15.23 6.20 4.92
CA ASP A 50 15.55 6.30 3.50
C ASP A 50 16.47 5.15 3.12
N PRO A 51 15.96 4.12 2.44
CA PRO A 51 16.77 2.96 2.06
C PRO A 51 17.67 3.21 0.84
N GLY A 52 17.55 4.38 0.17
CA GLY A 52 18.30 4.65 -1.06
C GLY A 52 18.04 3.61 -2.13
N THR A 53 19.11 3.12 -2.75
CA THR A 53 19.01 2.14 -3.85
C THR A 53 18.59 0.74 -3.39
N ALA A 54 18.63 0.45 -2.08
CA ALA A 54 18.10 -0.81 -1.56
C ALA A 54 16.59 -0.92 -1.79
N GLY A 55 15.88 0.22 -1.83
CA GLY A 55 14.47 0.25 -2.16
C GLY A 55 13.56 -0.27 -1.05
N PHE A 56 12.42 -0.82 -1.46
CA PHE A 56 11.34 -1.24 -0.57
C PHE A 56 10.91 -2.68 -0.87
N THR A 57 10.38 -3.36 0.15
CA THR A 57 9.93 -4.75 0.02
C THR A 57 8.41 -4.90 0.02
N GLY A 58 7.70 -3.82 0.24
CA GLY A 58 6.25 -3.82 0.30
C GLY A 58 5.71 -2.56 0.94
N SER A 59 4.45 -2.60 1.37
CA SER A 59 3.81 -1.47 2.03
C SER A 59 2.71 -1.92 2.98
N LEU A 60 2.34 -1.01 3.88
CA LEU A 60 1.20 -1.15 4.77
C LEU A 60 0.25 0.01 4.52
N ILE A 61 -1.02 -0.30 4.30
CA ILE A 61 -2.10 0.68 4.23
C ILE A 61 -3.19 0.23 5.19
N VAL A 62 -3.64 1.10 6.07
CA VAL A 62 -4.81 0.85 6.91
C VAL A 62 -5.85 1.91 6.57
N ALA A 63 -6.98 1.46 6.06
CA ALA A 63 -8.04 2.35 5.58
C ALA A 63 -9.43 1.75 5.86
N ASP A 64 -10.45 2.60 5.74
CA ASP A 64 -11.83 2.24 5.98
C ASP A 64 -12.49 1.76 4.70
N PHE A 65 -13.07 0.56 4.75
CA PHE A 65 -13.83 -0.04 3.65
C PHE A 65 -15.10 -0.70 4.20
N ASP A 66 -16.08 -0.89 3.31
CA ASP A 66 -17.36 -1.50 3.66
C ASP A 66 -17.24 -3.00 3.97
N SER A 67 -16.27 -3.67 3.33
CA SER A 67 -16.08 -5.11 3.47
C SER A 67 -14.63 -5.52 3.17
N LEU A 68 -14.28 -6.74 3.56
CA LEU A 68 -12.99 -7.35 3.21
C LEU A 68 -12.83 -7.40 1.69
N GLU A 69 -13.89 -7.76 0.97
CA GLU A 69 -13.90 -7.86 -0.49
C GLU A 69 -13.65 -6.51 -1.15
N SER A 70 -14.24 -5.43 -0.64
CA SER A 70 -14.01 -4.10 -1.20
C SER A 70 -12.60 -3.60 -0.93
N ALA A 71 -12.02 -3.92 0.21
CA ALA A 71 -10.62 -3.62 0.51
C ALA A 71 -9.67 -4.38 -0.43
N GLN A 72 -9.94 -5.66 -0.64
CA GLN A 72 -9.18 -6.51 -1.56
C GLN A 72 -9.25 -5.96 -3.00
N ALA A 73 -10.45 -5.61 -3.47
CA ALA A 73 -10.64 -5.05 -4.80
C ALA A 73 -9.88 -3.73 -4.97
N TRP A 74 -9.93 -2.86 -3.96
CA TRP A 74 -9.20 -1.60 -3.98
C TRP A 74 -7.69 -1.82 -4.13
N ALA A 75 -7.14 -2.79 -3.40
CA ALA A 75 -5.73 -3.14 -3.46
C ALA A 75 -5.33 -3.72 -4.83
N GLU A 76 -6.18 -4.58 -5.40
CA GLU A 76 -5.94 -5.19 -6.70
C GLU A 76 -5.94 -4.16 -7.85
N GLU A 77 -6.67 -3.08 -7.70
CA GLU A 77 -6.75 -1.99 -8.67
C GLU A 77 -5.66 -0.94 -8.51
N ASP A 78 -4.84 -1.04 -7.46
CA ASP A 78 -3.79 -0.07 -7.20
C ASP A 78 -2.76 -0.07 -8.34
N PRO A 79 -2.27 1.12 -8.76
CA PRO A 79 -1.23 1.22 -9.79
C PRO A 79 0.01 0.38 -9.52
N TYR A 80 0.38 0.17 -8.26
CA TYR A 80 1.49 -0.73 -7.92
C TYR A 80 1.16 -2.19 -8.23
N THR A 81 -0.09 -2.60 -8.06
CA THR A 81 -0.51 -3.95 -8.42
C THR A 81 -0.61 -4.11 -9.93
N VAL A 82 -1.34 -3.23 -10.58
CA VAL A 82 -1.53 -3.25 -12.04
C VAL A 82 -0.21 -3.08 -12.78
N GLY A 83 0.69 -2.24 -12.24
CA GLY A 83 2.00 -1.94 -12.83
C GLY A 83 3.08 -2.98 -12.53
N GLY A 84 2.76 -4.10 -11.88
CA GLY A 84 3.72 -5.19 -11.66
C GLY A 84 4.70 -4.98 -10.50
N VAL A 85 4.46 -4.03 -9.62
CA VAL A 85 5.29 -3.81 -8.42
C VAL A 85 4.92 -4.80 -7.32
N THR A 86 3.63 -5.01 -7.10
CA THR A 86 3.10 -5.86 -6.04
C THR A 86 3.06 -7.31 -6.48
N GLU A 87 3.70 -8.20 -5.70
CA GLU A 87 3.67 -9.64 -5.91
C GLU A 87 2.56 -10.30 -5.11
N LYS A 88 2.39 -9.91 -3.84
CA LYS A 88 1.40 -10.51 -2.93
C LYS A 88 0.64 -9.42 -2.19
N ILE A 89 -0.66 -9.69 -1.97
CA ILE A 89 -1.55 -8.83 -1.18
C ILE A 89 -2.17 -9.67 -0.08
N LYS A 90 -2.10 -9.18 1.16
CA LYS A 90 -2.83 -9.75 2.29
C LYS A 90 -3.72 -8.67 2.88
N VAL A 91 -5.00 -8.95 3.02
CA VAL A 91 -5.97 -8.04 3.62
C VAL A 91 -6.53 -8.66 4.89
N LYS A 92 -6.52 -7.89 5.98
CA LYS A 92 -7.04 -8.31 7.28
C LYS A 92 -7.91 -7.22 7.88
N PRO A 93 -9.00 -7.60 8.58
CA PRO A 93 -9.68 -6.65 9.45
C PRO A 93 -8.72 -6.12 10.50
N PHE A 94 -8.85 -4.84 10.84
CA PHE A 94 -7.98 -4.17 11.80
C PHE A 94 -8.81 -3.37 12.79
N THR A 95 -8.52 -3.52 14.07
CA THR A 95 -9.13 -2.73 15.14
C THR A 95 -8.09 -1.75 15.66
N ASN A 96 -8.32 -0.45 15.47
CA ASN A 96 -7.45 0.58 16.01
C ASN A 96 -7.76 0.78 17.49
N GLN A 97 -6.78 0.55 18.34
CA GLN A 97 -6.96 0.62 19.80
C GLN A 97 -6.28 1.82 20.45
N VAL A 98 -5.64 2.65 19.65
CA VAL A 98 -4.91 3.81 20.20
C VAL A 98 -5.35 5.11 19.56
#